data_819b4e4968196734f4479d3788257871
#
_entry.id   819b4e4968196734f4479d3788257871
#
_cell.length_a   1.000
_cell.length_b   1.000
_cell.length_c   1.000
_cell.angle_alpha   90.00
_cell.angle_beta   90.00
_cell.angle_gamma   90.00
#
_symmetry.space_group_name_H-M   'P 1'
#
loop_
_entity.id
_entity.type
_entity.pdbx_description
1 polymer ?
#
loop_
_entity_poly.entity_id
_entity_poly.type
_entity_poly.pdbx_seq_one_letter_code
_entity_poly.pdbx_strand_id
1 'polypeptide(L)'
;RKLEYLLGEAVAAGATHVLTTGGPQSNHARATAAAAARLGLQCVLVLAGQDPGAREGNLLLDKLFGAEIRFPGAITPEDQARGLETAAAEIAAAGGRPYVIPVGGSTPMGCLGSYRCYAELAAALPGDAWVCTTTGSAGTHAGLALGALTHGKAVRVQGFSVWQSAAVLEPLTRSLVREAAALLDIPVPEAFPVYVDDGYLAPRYGRASQVGLEAIELVAGLEGIVLDHVYTGKAMAGTLDYIRRGIIPQGARVVFVHTGGAPAIFAGMR
;
A
#
# COMPACT_ATOMS: atom_id res chain seq x y z
N ARG A 1 5.38 -3.53 -6.86
CA ARG A 1 6.31 -2.51 -7.34
C ARG A 1 7.23 -1.97 -6.24
N LYS A 2 6.72 -1.52 -5.09
CA LYS A 2 7.56 -1.02 -3.98
C LYS A 2 8.61 -2.03 -3.54
N LEU A 3 8.24 -3.30 -3.44
CA LEU A 3 9.15 -4.38 -3.03
C LEU A 3 10.26 -4.68 -4.04
N GLU A 4 10.11 -4.32 -5.30
CA GLU A 4 11.18 -4.48 -6.29
C GLU A 4 12.43 -3.70 -5.87
N TYR A 5 12.24 -2.48 -5.37
CA TYR A 5 13.32 -1.62 -4.88
C TYR A 5 13.81 -2.02 -3.50
N LEU A 6 12.89 -2.22 -2.55
CA LEU A 6 13.22 -2.54 -1.17
C LEU A 6 13.96 -3.89 -1.04
N LEU A 7 13.52 -4.90 -1.76
CA LEU A 7 14.18 -6.20 -1.74
C LEU A 7 15.47 -6.21 -2.58
N GLY A 8 15.54 -5.39 -3.63
CA GLY A 8 16.78 -5.16 -4.34
C GLY A 8 17.86 -4.58 -3.42
N GLU A 9 17.50 -3.58 -2.61
CA GLU A 9 18.37 -3.00 -1.58
C GLU A 9 18.76 -4.03 -0.51
N ALA A 10 17.78 -4.81 0.00
CA ALA A 10 18.03 -5.88 0.96
C ALA A 10 19.03 -6.92 0.45
N VAL A 11 18.87 -7.37 -0.79
CA VAL A 11 19.79 -8.34 -1.43
C VAL A 11 21.18 -7.73 -1.61
N ALA A 12 21.27 -6.49 -2.09
CA ALA A 12 22.53 -5.78 -2.26
C ALA A 12 23.27 -5.58 -0.93
N ALA A 13 22.53 -5.36 0.17
CA ALA A 13 23.07 -5.29 1.53
C ALA A 13 23.42 -6.66 2.12
N GLY A 14 23.20 -7.76 1.39
CA GLY A 14 23.47 -9.11 1.84
C GLY A 14 22.55 -9.57 2.99
N ALA A 15 21.33 -9.05 3.05
CA ALA A 15 20.35 -9.45 4.05
C ALA A 15 20.08 -10.97 3.99
N THR A 16 19.88 -11.59 5.15
CA THR A 16 19.43 -12.98 5.27
C THR A 16 17.96 -13.05 5.63
N HIS A 17 17.44 -12.00 6.26
CA HIS A 17 16.06 -11.89 6.72
C HIS A 17 15.46 -10.58 6.26
N VAL A 18 14.20 -10.62 5.89
CA VAL A 18 13.37 -9.42 5.71
C VAL A 18 12.24 -9.43 6.73
N LEU A 19 12.02 -8.29 7.36
CA LEU A 19 10.99 -8.11 8.36
C LEU A 19 10.03 -7.03 7.91
N THR A 20 8.74 -7.23 8.14
CA THR A 20 7.76 -6.16 7.95
C THR A 20 6.57 -6.29 8.89
N THR A 21 5.71 -5.29 8.88
CA THR A 21 4.52 -5.21 9.70
C THR A 21 3.27 -4.85 8.91
N GLY A 22 2.12 -5.06 9.52
CA GLY A 22 0.80 -4.72 8.99
C GLY A 22 -0.31 -5.34 9.82
N GLY A 23 -1.54 -5.19 9.38
CA GLY A 23 -2.66 -5.96 9.93
C GLY A 23 -2.64 -7.42 9.45
N PRO A 24 -3.46 -8.31 10.04
CA PRO A 24 -3.53 -9.73 9.66
C PRO A 24 -3.86 -9.98 8.18
N GLN A 25 -4.59 -9.06 7.54
CA GLN A 25 -4.91 -9.14 6.10
C GLN A 25 -4.10 -8.14 5.26
N SER A 26 -2.87 -7.82 5.68
CA SER A 26 -1.98 -6.91 4.96
C SER A 26 -1.54 -7.49 3.62
N ASN A 27 -1.87 -6.83 2.54
CA ASN A 27 -1.39 -7.17 1.20
C ASN A 27 0.12 -6.95 1.06
N HIS A 28 0.66 -5.97 1.79
CA HIS A 28 2.08 -5.70 1.83
C HIS A 28 2.85 -6.83 2.51
N ALA A 29 2.42 -7.26 3.69
CA ALA A 29 3.05 -8.37 4.43
C ALA A 29 3.07 -9.63 3.56
N ARG A 30 1.93 -10.01 2.99
CA ARG A 30 1.82 -11.17 2.11
C ARG A 30 2.73 -11.06 0.87
N ALA A 31 2.78 -9.90 0.24
CA ALA A 31 3.65 -9.71 -0.91
C ALA A 31 5.14 -9.76 -0.53
N THR A 32 5.50 -9.29 0.67
CA THR A 32 6.86 -9.40 1.21
C THR A 32 7.23 -10.86 1.46
N ALA A 33 6.34 -11.65 2.07
CA ALA A 33 6.55 -13.09 2.29
C ALA A 33 6.76 -13.84 0.95
N ALA A 34 5.91 -13.58 -0.03
CA ALA A 34 6.03 -14.20 -1.36
C ALA A 34 7.36 -13.86 -2.05
N ALA A 35 7.75 -12.60 -2.00
CA ALA A 35 8.97 -12.15 -2.64
C ALA A 35 10.23 -12.63 -1.90
N ALA A 36 10.21 -12.68 -0.57
CA ALA A 36 11.28 -13.26 0.25
C ALA A 36 11.48 -14.74 -0.07
N ALA A 37 10.41 -15.52 -0.12
CA ALA A 37 10.46 -16.94 -0.50
C ALA A 37 11.12 -17.13 -1.88
N ARG A 38 10.75 -16.29 -2.86
CA ARG A 38 11.34 -16.35 -4.21
C ARG A 38 12.83 -16.00 -4.25
N LEU A 39 13.28 -15.12 -3.34
CA LEU A 39 14.68 -14.68 -3.24
C LEU A 39 15.52 -15.52 -2.30
N GLY A 40 14.97 -16.55 -1.66
CA GLY A 40 15.66 -17.36 -0.68
C GLY A 40 15.96 -16.64 0.63
N LEU A 41 15.22 -15.56 0.94
CA LEU A 41 15.33 -14.83 2.18
C LEU A 41 14.33 -15.37 3.21
N GLN A 42 14.71 -15.40 4.48
CA GLN A 42 13.76 -15.65 5.54
C GLN A 42 12.85 -14.42 5.75
N CYS A 43 11.57 -14.66 6.02
CA CYS A 43 10.61 -13.59 6.22
C CYS A 43 10.00 -13.66 7.60
N VAL A 44 10.03 -12.55 8.34
CA VAL A 44 9.37 -12.40 9.64
C VAL A 44 8.31 -11.30 9.54
N LEU A 45 7.07 -11.68 9.82
CA LEU A 45 5.91 -10.78 9.82
C LEU A 45 5.48 -10.47 11.25
N VAL A 46 5.64 -9.23 11.67
CA VAL A 46 5.20 -8.73 12.98
C VAL A 46 3.84 -8.07 12.79
N LEU A 47 2.76 -8.83 13.00
CA LEU A 47 1.42 -8.39 12.67
C LEU A 47 0.69 -7.79 13.87
N ALA A 48 -0.14 -6.77 13.59
CA ALA A 48 -0.93 -6.08 14.59
C ALA A 48 -2.04 -6.95 15.17
N GLY A 49 -2.35 -6.71 16.45
CA GLY A 49 -3.41 -7.40 17.17
C GLY A 49 -2.97 -8.73 17.75
N GLN A 50 -3.96 -9.55 18.07
CA GLN A 50 -3.75 -10.92 18.55
C GLN A 50 -3.87 -11.92 17.40
N ASP A 51 -3.26 -13.08 17.58
CA ASP A 51 -3.40 -14.18 16.62
C ASP A 51 -4.89 -14.58 16.52
N PRO A 52 -5.51 -14.47 15.34
CA PRO A 52 -6.92 -14.84 15.17
C PRO A 52 -7.14 -16.36 15.19
N GLY A 53 -6.09 -17.19 15.26
CA GLY A 53 -6.16 -18.64 15.18
C GLY A 53 -6.44 -19.17 13.77
N ALA A 54 -7.43 -18.63 13.07
CA ALA A 54 -7.75 -19.00 11.70
C ALA A 54 -6.71 -18.48 10.72
N ARG A 55 -6.35 -19.30 9.74
CA ARG A 55 -5.47 -18.94 8.63
C ARG A 55 -6.28 -18.83 7.35
N GLU A 56 -6.77 -17.62 7.09
CA GLU A 56 -7.63 -17.29 5.95
C GLU A 56 -7.03 -16.13 5.16
N GLY A 57 -7.38 -15.99 3.88
CA GLY A 57 -6.95 -14.88 3.05
C GLY A 57 -5.43 -14.71 3.00
N ASN A 58 -4.95 -13.51 3.32
CA ASN A 58 -3.51 -13.23 3.31
C ASN A 58 -2.73 -14.01 4.36
N LEU A 59 -3.27 -14.26 5.56
CA LEU A 59 -2.59 -15.07 6.60
C LEU A 59 -2.33 -16.52 6.16
N LEU A 60 -3.24 -17.11 5.37
CA LEU A 60 -3.01 -18.43 4.80
C LEU A 60 -1.83 -18.38 3.82
N LEU A 61 -1.78 -17.38 2.97
CA LEU A 61 -0.69 -17.21 2.01
C LEU A 61 0.65 -16.93 2.69
N ASP A 62 0.67 -16.12 3.75
CA ASP A 62 1.87 -15.85 4.56
C ASP A 62 2.48 -17.17 5.07
N LYS A 63 1.63 -18.05 5.61
CA LYS A 63 2.06 -19.39 6.05
C LYS A 63 2.57 -20.25 4.89
N LEU A 64 1.86 -20.26 3.77
CA LEU A 64 2.25 -21.05 2.59
C LEU A 64 3.59 -20.59 1.99
N PHE A 65 3.90 -19.29 2.08
CA PHE A 65 5.19 -18.73 1.66
C PHE A 65 6.31 -18.94 2.69
N GLY A 66 6.03 -19.61 3.80
CA GLY A 66 7.03 -19.96 4.81
C GLY A 66 7.42 -18.79 5.72
N ALA A 67 6.62 -17.74 5.79
CA ALA A 67 6.91 -16.63 6.70
C ALA A 67 6.70 -17.04 8.17
N GLU A 68 7.60 -16.61 9.04
CA GLU A 68 7.39 -16.60 10.48
C GLU A 68 6.42 -15.47 10.83
N ILE A 69 5.31 -15.80 11.48
CA ILE A 69 4.26 -14.83 11.84
C ILE A 69 4.27 -14.64 13.35
N ARG A 70 4.46 -13.40 13.78
CA ARG A 70 4.46 -12.99 15.19
C ARG A 70 3.31 -12.03 15.47
N PHE A 71 2.60 -12.24 16.57
CA PHE A 71 1.54 -11.38 17.09
C PHE A 71 1.93 -10.88 18.50
N PRO A 72 2.71 -9.81 18.60
CA PRO A 72 3.14 -9.29 19.91
C PRO A 72 2.02 -8.54 20.67
N GLY A 73 0.78 -8.54 20.17
CA GLY A 73 -0.32 -7.78 20.75
C GLY A 73 -0.28 -6.28 20.41
N ALA A 74 0.57 -5.88 19.46
CA ALA A 74 0.73 -4.49 19.04
C ALA A 74 -0.59 -3.90 18.53
N ILE A 75 -0.98 -2.73 19.05
CA ILE A 75 -2.23 -2.05 18.66
C ILE A 75 -1.91 -0.77 17.90
N THR A 76 -0.83 -0.06 18.28
CA THR A 76 -0.44 1.21 17.68
C THR A 76 0.68 1.05 16.64
N PRO A 77 0.89 2.02 15.74
CA PRO A 77 2.05 2.02 14.84
C PRO A 77 3.39 1.96 15.58
N GLU A 78 3.49 2.63 16.75
CA GLU A 78 4.69 2.64 17.59
C GLU A 78 4.95 1.25 18.20
N ASP A 79 3.90 0.53 18.60
CA ASP A 79 4.02 -0.86 19.07
C ASP A 79 4.52 -1.78 17.97
N GLN A 80 4.03 -1.59 16.75
CA GLN A 80 4.46 -2.35 15.57
C GLN A 80 5.94 -2.08 15.26
N ALA A 81 6.38 -0.82 15.32
CA ALA A 81 7.77 -0.45 15.11
C ALA A 81 8.68 -1.10 16.16
N ARG A 82 8.32 -1.03 17.45
CA ARG A 82 9.07 -1.70 18.52
C ARG A 82 9.13 -3.22 18.34
N GLY A 83 8.04 -3.83 17.89
CA GLY A 83 8.02 -5.27 17.58
C GLY A 83 8.98 -5.65 16.47
N LEU A 84 9.07 -4.82 15.42
CA LEU A 84 10.05 -5.00 14.35
C LEU A 84 11.48 -4.85 14.84
N GLU A 85 11.77 -3.82 15.65
CA GLU A 85 13.09 -3.57 16.24
C GLU A 85 13.53 -4.75 17.11
N THR A 86 12.64 -5.25 17.96
CA THR A 86 12.90 -6.43 18.80
C THR A 86 13.22 -7.65 17.95
N ALA A 87 12.41 -7.95 16.96
CA ALA A 87 12.64 -9.10 16.08
C ALA A 87 13.96 -8.96 15.29
N ALA A 88 14.28 -7.76 14.82
CA ALA A 88 15.53 -7.50 14.13
C ALA A 88 16.75 -7.69 15.04
N ALA A 89 16.68 -7.22 16.31
CA ALA A 89 17.74 -7.40 17.29
C ALA A 89 17.97 -8.89 17.61
N GLU A 90 16.91 -9.69 17.77
CA GLU A 90 16.99 -11.13 17.97
C GLU A 90 17.70 -11.85 16.82
N ILE A 91 17.33 -11.50 15.58
CA ILE A 91 17.95 -12.08 14.38
C ILE A 91 19.43 -11.70 14.29
N ALA A 92 19.76 -10.44 14.57
CA ALA A 92 21.15 -9.97 14.58
C ALA A 92 22.00 -10.68 15.65
N ALA A 93 21.44 -10.85 16.86
CA ALA A 93 22.09 -11.59 17.94
C ALA A 93 22.33 -13.07 17.58
N ALA A 94 21.50 -13.67 16.75
CA ALA A 94 21.66 -15.02 16.21
C ALA A 94 22.62 -15.09 14.99
N GLY A 95 23.28 -13.99 14.63
CA GLY A 95 24.21 -13.92 13.49
C GLY A 95 23.55 -13.69 12.12
N GLY A 96 22.26 -13.43 12.09
CA GLY A 96 21.53 -13.05 10.86
C GLY A 96 21.75 -11.59 10.49
N ARG A 97 21.38 -11.22 9.26
CA ARG A 97 21.39 -9.84 8.76
C ARG A 97 19.96 -9.42 8.44
N PRO A 98 19.25 -8.78 9.38
CA PRO A 98 17.87 -8.34 9.17
C PRO A 98 17.81 -7.08 8.30
N TYR A 99 16.84 -7.04 7.38
CA TYR A 99 16.44 -5.85 6.64
C TYR A 99 14.98 -5.52 7.00
N VAL A 100 14.78 -4.37 7.64
CA VAL A 100 13.47 -3.96 8.15
C VAL A 100 12.75 -3.10 7.12
N ILE A 101 11.56 -3.54 6.72
CA ILE A 101 10.66 -2.82 5.83
C ILE A 101 9.51 -2.27 6.69
N PRO A 102 9.32 -0.96 6.80
CA PRO A 102 8.24 -0.38 7.60
C PRO A 102 6.86 -0.69 6.98
N VAL A 103 5.81 -0.35 7.72
CA VAL A 103 4.43 -0.60 7.32
C VAL A 103 4.14 -0.13 5.89
N GLY A 104 3.61 -1.04 5.09
CA GLY A 104 3.30 -0.78 3.69
C GLY A 104 4.52 -0.56 2.76
N GLY A 105 5.75 -0.72 3.25
CA GLY A 105 6.97 -0.40 2.50
C GLY A 105 7.02 1.07 2.06
N SER A 106 6.49 1.96 2.90
CA SER A 106 6.40 3.40 2.60
C SER A 106 7.66 4.10 3.06
N THR A 107 8.68 4.00 2.23
CA THR A 107 9.96 4.70 2.34
C THR A 107 10.22 5.45 1.03
N PRO A 108 11.16 6.40 1.00
CA PRO A 108 11.58 7.06 -0.24
C PRO A 108 11.93 6.05 -1.35
N MET A 109 12.74 5.04 -1.03
CA MET A 109 13.11 3.95 -1.95
C MET A 109 11.88 3.16 -2.43
N GLY A 110 10.96 2.81 -1.52
CA GLY A 110 9.73 2.10 -1.88
C GLY A 110 8.82 2.92 -2.80
N CYS A 111 8.79 4.25 -2.66
CA CYS A 111 8.01 5.14 -3.53
C CYS A 111 8.45 5.06 -4.98
N LEU A 112 9.73 4.76 -5.27
CA LEU A 112 10.26 4.64 -6.62
C LEU A 112 9.53 3.56 -7.45
N GLY A 113 9.07 2.49 -6.80
CA GLY A 113 8.27 1.47 -7.47
C GLY A 113 6.93 2.00 -8.00
N SER A 114 6.28 2.89 -7.26
CA SER A 114 5.04 3.54 -7.68
C SER A 114 5.31 4.71 -8.64
N TYR A 115 6.41 5.41 -8.49
CA TYR A 115 6.90 6.41 -9.44
C TYR A 115 7.10 5.79 -10.84
N ARG A 116 7.81 4.67 -10.90
CA ARG A 116 8.00 3.93 -12.16
C ARG A 116 6.68 3.44 -12.75
N CYS A 117 5.78 2.94 -11.90
CA CYS A 117 4.43 2.55 -12.34
C CYS A 117 3.70 3.74 -12.99
N TYR A 118 3.83 4.95 -12.43
CA TYR A 118 3.25 6.13 -13.03
C TYR A 118 3.89 6.49 -14.37
N ALA A 119 5.20 6.37 -14.53
CA ALA A 119 5.88 6.62 -15.80
C ALA A 119 5.36 5.69 -16.91
N GLU A 120 5.17 4.40 -16.60
CA GLU A 120 4.54 3.41 -17.51
C GLU A 120 3.10 3.82 -17.87
N LEU A 121 2.33 4.25 -16.86
CA LEU A 121 0.97 4.75 -17.06
C LEU A 121 0.94 6.00 -17.96
N ALA A 122 1.77 6.99 -17.67
CA ALA A 122 1.84 8.23 -18.43
C ALA A 122 2.22 7.99 -19.90
N ALA A 123 3.09 7.03 -20.16
CA ALA A 123 3.46 6.63 -21.52
C ALA A 123 2.28 6.00 -22.28
N ALA A 124 1.40 5.28 -21.59
CA ALA A 124 0.23 4.63 -22.17
C ALA A 124 -0.98 5.57 -22.31
N LEU A 125 -1.04 6.67 -21.55
CA LEU A 125 -2.17 7.59 -21.56
C LEU A 125 -2.16 8.48 -22.83
N PRO A 126 -3.25 8.52 -23.59
CA PRO A 126 -3.36 9.38 -24.77
C PRO A 126 -3.58 10.86 -24.42
N GLY A 127 -3.84 11.20 -23.17
CA GLY A 127 -4.08 12.55 -22.67
C GLY A 127 -4.31 12.55 -21.17
N ASP A 128 -4.71 13.68 -20.62
CA ASP A 128 -4.90 13.88 -19.19
C ASP A 128 -5.97 12.97 -18.60
N ALA A 129 -5.72 12.55 -17.34
CA ALA A 129 -6.61 11.65 -16.61
C ALA A 129 -6.66 12.01 -15.11
N TRP A 130 -7.76 11.65 -14.47
CA TRP A 130 -7.83 11.51 -13.03
C TRP A 130 -7.22 10.16 -12.64
N VAL A 131 -6.25 10.18 -11.74
CA VAL A 131 -5.62 8.96 -11.24
C VAL A 131 -6.08 8.73 -9.80
N CYS A 132 -6.89 7.71 -9.59
CA CYS A 132 -7.47 7.38 -8.30
C CYS A 132 -6.75 6.17 -7.70
N THR A 133 -6.42 6.24 -6.42
CA THR A 133 -5.72 5.16 -5.71
C THR A 133 -6.14 5.07 -4.26
N THR A 134 -5.91 3.90 -3.66
CA THR A 134 -5.99 3.71 -2.21
C THR A 134 -4.79 4.33 -1.53
N THR A 135 -4.98 5.04 -0.43
CA THR A 135 -3.89 5.49 0.43
C THR A 135 -4.09 4.99 1.87
N GLY A 136 -3.08 4.36 2.45
CA GLY A 136 -3.05 3.90 3.84
C GLY A 136 -1.77 4.36 4.52
N SER A 137 -0.61 3.92 4.04
CA SER A 137 0.72 4.30 4.51
C SER A 137 1.42 5.31 3.59
N ALA A 138 0.70 5.98 2.70
CA ALA A 138 1.12 7.02 1.77
C ALA A 138 2.07 6.61 0.63
N GLY A 139 2.90 5.58 0.75
CA GLY A 139 3.99 5.30 -0.20
C GLY A 139 3.57 5.09 -1.65
N THR A 140 2.43 4.43 -1.91
CA THR A 140 1.91 4.28 -3.29
C THR A 140 1.45 5.63 -3.84
N HIS A 141 0.69 6.37 -3.04
CA HIS A 141 0.19 7.69 -3.40
C HIS A 141 1.36 8.68 -3.66
N ALA A 142 2.38 8.68 -2.80
CA ALA A 142 3.55 9.54 -2.96
C ALA A 142 4.32 9.25 -4.26
N GLY A 143 4.55 7.98 -4.59
CA GLY A 143 5.22 7.63 -5.85
C GLY A 143 4.40 8.02 -7.09
N LEU A 144 3.07 7.84 -7.07
CA LEU A 144 2.19 8.29 -8.15
C LEU A 144 2.17 9.82 -8.25
N ALA A 145 2.12 10.54 -7.11
CA ALA A 145 2.15 12.00 -7.09
C ALA A 145 3.48 12.56 -7.64
N LEU A 146 4.63 11.98 -7.24
CA LEU A 146 5.92 12.33 -7.82
C LEU A 146 5.93 12.10 -9.34
N GLY A 147 5.40 10.96 -9.78
CA GLY A 147 5.26 10.66 -11.21
C GLY A 147 4.43 11.69 -11.95
N ALA A 148 3.32 12.14 -11.37
CA ALA A 148 2.46 13.16 -11.96
C ALA A 148 3.18 14.53 -12.07
N LEU A 149 3.95 14.89 -11.06
CA LEU A 149 4.73 16.14 -11.07
C LEU A 149 5.81 16.14 -12.15
N THR A 150 6.38 14.99 -12.48
CA THR A 150 7.51 14.87 -13.40
C THR A 150 7.14 14.50 -14.84
N HIS A 151 6.11 13.69 -15.02
CA HIS A 151 5.66 13.21 -16.34
C HIS A 151 4.38 13.89 -16.84
N GLY A 152 3.69 14.67 -16.00
CA GLY A 152 2.42 15.28 -16.35
C GLY A 152 1.30 14.25 -16.55
N LYS A 153 0.30 14.58 -17.35
CA LYS A 153 -0.85 13.74 -17.72
C LYS A 153 -1.79 13.31 -16.60
N ALA A 154 -1.66 13.90 -15.42
CA ALA A 154 -2.69 13.78 -14.38
C ALA A 154 -3.35 15.13 -14.14
N VAL A 155 -4.65 15.19 -14.29
CA VAL A 155 -5.46 16.29 -13.80
C VAL A 155 -5.34 16.32 -12.27
N ARG A 156 -5.37 15.12 -11.66
CA ARG A 156 -5.30 14.95 -10.22
C ARG A 156 -4.90 13.50 -9.88
N VAL A 157 -3.99 13.34 -8.91
CA VAL A 157 -3.75 12.06 -8.25
C VAL A 157 -4.52 12.08 -6.93
N GLN A 158 -5.66 11.39 -6.89
CA GLN A 158 -6.57 11.34 -5.75
C GLN A 158 -6.31 10.08 -4.92
N GLY A 159 -5.88 10.25 -3.67
CA GLY A 159 -5.82 9.19 -2.68
C GLY A 159 -7.11 9.11 -1.88
N PHE A 160 -7.71 7.91 -1.80
CA PHE A 160 -8.81 7.63 -0.87
C PHE A 160 -8.26 6.89 0.33
N SER A 161 -8.37 7.50 1.50
CA SER A 161 -7.83 6.93 2.73
C SER A 161 -8.66 5.73 3.19
N VAL A 162 -7.93 4.74 3.71
CA VAL A 162 -8.52 3.54 4.32
C VAL A 162 -8.03 3.30 5.75
N TRP A 163 -7.15 4.18 6.26
CA TRP A 163 -6.54 3.97 7.57
C TRP A 163 -6.47 5.24 8.42
N GLN A 164 -5.85 6.31 7.94
CA GLN A 164 -5.58 7.54 8.72
C GLN A 164 -6.30 8.73 8.09
N SER A 165 -6.47 9.81 8.86
CA SER A 165 -7.10 11.03 8.37
C SER A 165 -6.26 11.71 7.28
N ALA A 166 -6.91 12.54 6.47
CA ALA A 166 -6.25 13.37 5.47
C ALA A 166 -5.19 14.28 6.11
N ALA A 167 -5.48 14.83 7.29
CA ALA A 167 -4.56 15.68 8.05
C ALA A 167 -3.22 14.99 8.38
N VAL A 168 -3.21 13.66 8.52
CA VAL A 168 -2.00 12.86 8.74
C VAL A 168 -1.36 12.46 7.41
N LEU A 169 -2.17 12.02 6.44
CA LEU A 169 -1.65 11.45 5.21
C LEU A 169 -1.10 12.49 4.22
N GLU A 170 -1.67 13.70 4.17
CA GLU A 170 -1.18 14.73 3.25
C GLU A 170 0.26 15.18 3.56
N PRO A 171 0.63 15.56 4.79
CA PRO A 171 2.01 15.92 5.11
C PRO A 171 2.97 14.74 4.94
N LEU A 172 2.56 13.52 5.32
CA LEU A 172 3.36 12.31 5.13
C LEU A 172 3.61 12.03 3.64
N THR A 173 2.57 12.13 2.81
CA THR A 173 2.71 11.94 1.36
C THR A 173 3.65 12.98 0.77
N ARG A 174 3.54 14.25 1.19
CA ARG A 174 4.40 15.34 0.73
C ARG A 174 5.87 15.14 1.12
N SER A 175 6.14 14.66 2.34
CA SER A 175 7.50 14.31 2.78
C SER A 175 8.08 13.23 1.90
N LEU A 176 7.36 12.11 1.73
CA LEU A 176 7.80 10.99 0.91
C LEU A 176 8.04 11.39 -0.55
N VAL A 177 7.23 12.30 -1.12
CA VAL A 177 7.47 12.84 -2.48
C VAL A 177 8.81 13.55 -2.55
N ARG A 178 9.10 14.44 -1.60
CA ARG A 178 10.36 15.20 -1.56
C ARG A 178 11.57 14.29 -1.38
N GLU A 179 11.48 13.38 -0.44
CA GLU A 179 12.55 12.43 -0.13
C GLU A 179 12.82 11.48 -1.31
N ALA A 180 11.77 10.97 -1.97
CA ALA A 180 11.92 10.15 -3.16
C ALA A 180 12.46 10.91 -4.36
N ALA A 181 12.07 12.18 -4.54
CA ALA A 181 12.60 13.06 -5.56
C ALA A 181 14.10 13.34 -5.35
N ALA A 182 14.52 13.53 -4.09
CA ALA A 182 15.91 13.73 -3.73
C ALA A 182 16.79 12.51 -4.07
N LEU A 183 16.26 11.28 -3.91
CA LEU A 183 16.99 10.05 -4.32
C LEU A 183 17.23 9.97 -5.83
N LEU A 184 16.47 10.71 -6.62
CA LEU A 184 16.56 10.71 -8.09
C LEU A 184 17.18 12.00 -8.63
N ASP A 185 17.60 12.92 -7.75
CA ASP A 185 18.06 14.28 -8.13
C ASP A 185 17.01 15.04 -8.97
N ILE A 186 15.72 14.80 -8.70
CA ILE A 186 14.62 15.45 -9.41
C ILE A 186 14.16 16.68 -8.63
N PRO A 187 14.18 17.88 -9.23
CA PRO A 187 13.62 19.06 -8.60
C PRO A 187 12.09 18.96 -8.53
N VAL A 188 11.52 19.23 -7.35
CA VAL A 188 10.08 19.35 -7.15
C VAL A 188 9.75 20.75 -6.62
N PRO A 189 8.59 21.34 -6.97
CA PRO A 189 8.17 22.63 -6.42
C PRO A 189 8.16 22.63 -4.90
N GLU A 190 8.44 23.76 -4.27
CA GLU A 190 8.35 23.91 -2.82
C GLU A 190 6.92 23.62 -2.32
N ALA A 191 5.92 24.11 -3.06
CA ALA A 191 4.51 23.83 -2.82
C ALA A 191 3.92 23.04 -4.00
N PHE A 192 3.30 21.92 -3.70
CA PHE A 192 2.51 21.13 -4.64
C PHE A 192 1.31 20.49 -3.94
N PRO A 193 0.20 20.29 -4.67
CA PRO A 193 -1.00 19.71 -4.09
C PRO A 193 -0.82 18.22 -3.82
N VAL A 194 -1.35 17.78 -2.67
CA VAL A 194 -1.56 16.37 -2.34
C VAL A 194 -3.05 16.25 -1.99
N TYR A 195 -3.73 15.33 -2.64
CA TYR A 195 -5.18 15.19 -2.51
C TYR A 195 -5.53 13.89 -1.82
N VAL A 196 -5.96 13.98 -0.58
CA VAL A 196 -6.45 12.85 0.23
C VAL A 196 -7.90 13.10 0.62
N ASP A 197 -8.75 12.10 0.43
CA ASP A 197 -10.11 12.08 0.97
C ASP A 197 -10.23 10.91 1.95
N ASP A 198 -10.60 11.20 3.19
CA ASP A 198 -10.79 10.23 4.26
C ASP A 198 -12.28 9.91 4.56
N GLY A 199 -13.20 10.44 3.75
CA GLY A 199 -14.63 10.23 3.89
C GLY A 199 -15.07 8.77 3.68
N TYR A 200 -14.22 7.93 3.08
CA TYR A 200 -14.52 6.51 2.80
C TYR A 200 -13.81 5.55 3.77
N LEU A 201 -13.19 6.06 4.79
CA LEU A 201 -12.45 5.27 5.79
C LEU A 201 -13.39 4.39 6.66
N ALA A 202 -14.63 4.85 6.89
CA ALA A 202 -15.58 4.19 7.75
C ALA A 202 -15.84 2.71 7.36
N PRO A 203 -16.17 1.84 8.35
CA PRO A 203 -16.27 2.14 9.78
C PRO A 203 -14.89 2.26 10.46
N ARG A 204 -13.85 1.61 9.94
CA ARG A 204 -12.44 1.69 10.35
C ARG A 204 -11.56 0.82 9.45
N TYR A 205 -10.25 0.91 9.62
CA TYR A 205 -9.28 0.02 8.97
C TYR A 205 -9.61 -1.47 9.20
N GLY A 206 -9.47 -2.29 8.17
CA GLY A 206 -9.71 -3.72 8.24
C GLY A 206 -11.18 -4.15 8.26
N ARG A 207 -12.13 -3.21 8.25
CA ARG A 207 -13.57 -3.52 8.21
C ARG A 207 -14.18 -3.06 6.89
N ALA A 208 -15.03 -3.91 6.34
CA ALA A 208 -15.82 -3.57 5.17
C ALA A 208 -16.77 -2.40 5.47
N SER A 209 -17.00 -1.55 4.48
CA SER A 209 -18.08 -0.57 4.47
C SER A 209 -19.15 -1.01 3.48
N GLN A 210 -20.41 -0.64 3.73
CA GLN A 210 -21.50 -1.00 2.82
C GLN A 210 -21.23 -0.49 1.39
N VAL A 211 -20.83 0.78 1.23
CA VAL A 211 -20.50 1.35 -0.07
C VAL A 211 -19.29 0.69 -0.74
N GLY A 212 -18.35 0.19 0.07
CA GLY A 212 -17.22 -0.59 -0.43
C GLY A 212 -17.62 -1.96 -0.95
N LEU A 213 -18.56 -2.66 -0.28
CA LEU A 213 -19.10 -3.92 -0.74
C LEU A 213 -19.89 -3.76 -2.05
N GLU A 214 -20.74 -2.73 -2.12
CA GLU A 214 -21.46 -2.38 -3.36
C GLU A 214 -20.52 -2.10 -4.54
N ALA A 215 -19.40 -1.41 -4.29
CA ALA A 215 -18.39 -1.16 -5.31
C ALA A 215 -17.67 -2.45 -5.75
N ILE A 216 -17.42 -3.39 -4.82
CA ILE A 216 -16.84 -4.70 -5.15
C ILE A 216 -17.79 -5.48 -6.05
N GLU A 217 -19.07 -5.58 -5.68
CA GLU A 217 -20.09 -6.29 -6.45
C GLU A 217 -20.27 -5.68 -7.85
N LEU A 218 -20.35 -4.35 -7.93
CA LEU A 218 -20.51 -3.64 -9.19
C LEU A 218 -19.34 -3.91 -10.14
N VAL A 219 -18.11 -3.75 -9.67
CA VAL A 219 -16.91 -3.92 -10.51
C VAL A 219 -16.71 -5.40 -10.88
N ALA A 220 -16.99 -6.32 -9.96
CA ALA A 220 -16.93 -7.74 -10.27
C ALA A 220 -17.97 -8.15 -11.31
N GLY A 221 -19.20 -7.62 -11.22
CA GLY A 221 -20.28 -7.94 -12.13
C GLY A 221 -20.11 -7.33 -13.54
N LEU A 222 -19.49 -6.16 -13.64
CA LEU A 222 -19.33 -5.46 -14.92
C LEU A 222 -18.01 -5.77 -15.63
N GLU A 223 -16.91 -5.91 -14.87
CA GLU A 223 -15.56 -5.98 -15.41
C GLU A 223 -14.84 -7.32 -15.11
N GLY A 224 -15.42 -8.20 -14.28
CA GLY A 224 -14.77 -9.42 -13.84
C GLY A 224 -13.53 -9.17 -12.96
N ILE A 225 -13.40 -7.97 -12.39
CA ILE A 225 -12.27 -7.57 -11.55
C ILE A 225 -12.66 -7.67 -10.08
N VAL A 226 -11.87 -8.40 -9.29
CA VAL A 226 -12.12 -8.59 -7.85
C VAL A 226 -11.34 -7.56 -7.05
N LEU A 227 -12.07 -6.69 -6.35
CA LEU A 227 -11.53 -5.76 -5.36
C LEU A 227 -11.58 -6.38 -3.96
N ASP A 228 -10.83 -5.82 -3.01
CA ASP A 228 -10.87 -6.25 -1.60
C ASP A 228 -11.67 -5.27 -0.72
N HIS A 229 -12.17 -5.76 0.39
CA HIS A 229 -13.01 -4.98 1.31
C HIS A 229 -12.23 -4.04 2.25
N VAL A 230 -10.89 -4.21 2.35
CA VAL A 230 -10.05 -3.40 3.24
C VAL A 230 -9.56 -2.12 2.54
N TYR A 231 -9.15 -2.24 1.28
CA TYR A 231 -8.45 -1.20 0.55
C TYR A 231 -9.18 -0.78 -0.73
N THR A 232 -9.15 -1.62 -1.75
CA THR A 232 -9.54 -1.24 -3.11
C THR A 232 -11.03 -1.02 -3.29
N GLY A 233 -11.86 -1.75 -2.56
CA GLY A 233 -13.32 -1.53 -2.56
C GLY A 233 -13.71 -0.16 -2.01
N LYS A 234 -13.07 0.27 -0.91
CA LYS A 234 -13.32 1.61 -0.33
C LYS A 234 -12.88 2.73 -1.27
N ALA A 235 -11.69 2.60 -1.87
CA ALA A 235 -11.19 3.59 -2.80
C ALA A 235 -12.02 3.64 -4.10
N MET A 236 -12.52 2.50 -4.57
CA MET A 236 -13.43 2.44 -5.71
C MET A 236 -14.78 3.09 -5.38
N ALA A 237 -15.33 2.86 -4.19
CA ALA A 237 -16.53 3.55 -3.73
C ALA A 237 -16.36 5.07 -3.79
N GLY A 238 -15.23 5.60 -3.30
CA GLY A 238 -14.90 7.01 -3.41
C GLY A 238 -14.77 7.49 -4.85
N THR A 239 -14.14 6.72 -5.71
CA THR A 239 -14.01 7.04 -7.14
C THR A 239 -15.37 7.13 -7.81
N LEU A 240 -16.25 6.16 -7.58
CA LEU A 240 -17.60 6.13 -8.12
C LEU A 240 -18.48 7.28 -7.59
N ASP A 241 -18.35 7.61 -6.31
CA ASP A 241 -19.07 8.74 -5.72
C ASP A 241 -18.60 10.07 -6.32
N TYR A 242 -17.30 10.26 -6.54
CA TYR A 242 -16.76 11.43 -7.20
C TYR A 242 -17.30 11.61 -8.63
N ILE A 243 -17.48 10.51 -9.37
CA ILE A 243 -18.11 10.51 -10.69
C ILE A 243 -19.59 10.89 -10.57
N ARG A 244 -20.34 10.26 -9.67
CA ARG A 244 -21.78 10.51 -9.47
C ARG A 244 -22.08 11.95 -9.06
N ARG A 245 -21.21 12.54 -8.25
CA ARG A 245 -21.33 13.92 -7.78
C ARG A 245 -20.78 14.95 -8.76
N GLY A 246 -20.23 14.53 -9.89
CA GLY A 246 -19.65 15.43 -10.88
C GLY A 246 -18.34 16.11 -10.43
N ILE A 247 -17.69 15.63 -9.34
CA ILE A 247 -16.36 16.09 -8.94
C ILE A 247 -15.34 15.65 -10.00
N ILE A 248 -15.48 14.45 -10.51
CA ILE A 248 -14.85 14.00 -11.75
C ILE A 248 -15.85 14.33 -12.88
N PRO A 249 -15.51 15.26 -13.78
CA PRO A 249 -16.43 15.70 -14.81
C PRO A 249 -16.86 14.58 -15.76
N GLN A 250 -18.07 14.70 -16.32
CA GLN A 250 -18.54 13.79 -17.36
C GLN A 250 -17.56 13.82 -18.56
N GLY A 251 -17.22 12.65 -19.08
CA GLY A 251 -16.26 12.50 -20.18
C GLY A 251 -14.79 12.58 -19.77
N ALA A 252 -14.49 12.87 -18.49
CA ALA A 252 -13.13 12.81 -18.00
C ALA A 252 -12.61 11.36 -18.01
N ARG A 253 -11.33 11.19 -18.37
CA ARG A 253 -10.66 9.90 -18.25
C ARG A 253 -10.33 9.64 -16.80
N VAL A 254 -10.66 8.44 -16.33
CA VAL A 254 -10.35 7.98 -14.98
C VAL A 254 -9.47 6.73 -15.05
N VAL A 255 -8.39 6.74 -14.31
CA VAL A 255 -7.52 5.59 -14.08
C VAL A 255 -7.62 5.21 -12.61
N PHE A 256 -8.10 4.02 -12.34
CA PHE A 256 -8.07 3.45 -11.01
C PHE A 256 -6.86 2.52 -10.86
N VAL A 257 -5.94 2.88 -9.96
CA VAL A 257 -4.75 2.07 -9.69
C VAL A 257 -5.13 0.93 -8.74
N HIS A 258 -5.40 -0.24 -9.31
CA HIS A 258 -5.73 -1.44 -8.55
C HIS A 258 -4.47 -2.02 -7.89
N THR A 259 -4.35 -1.83 -6.58
CA THR A 259 -3.16 -2.22 -5.79
C THR A 259 -3.15 -3.68 -5.32
N GLY A 260 -4.04 -4.50 -5.84
CA GLY A 260 -4.20 -5.90 -5.44
C GLY A 260 -5.21 -6.08 -4.31
N GLY A 261 -5.11 -7.20 -3.57
CA GLY A 261 -5.93 -7.43 -2.38
C GLY A 261 -6.93 -8.58 -2.51
N ALA A 262 -7.09 -9.18 -3.67
CA ALA A 262 -8.05 -10.26 -3.90
C ALA A 262 -8.04 -11.38 -2.81
N PRO A 263 -6.91 -11.83 -2.26
CA PRO A 263 -6.94 -12.84 -1.20
C PRO A 263 -7.68 -12.42 0.06
N ALA A 264 -7.73 -11.11 0.38
CA ALA A 264 -8.42 -10.64 1.58
C ALA A 264 -9.94 -10.86 1.52
N ILE A 265 -10.51 -11.00 0.32
CA ILE A 265 -11.97 -11.26 0.17
C ILE A 265 -12.38 -12.61 0.76
N PHE A 266 -11.44 -13.55 0.88
CA PHE A 266 -11.67 -14.88 1.47
C PHE A 266 -11.45 -14.91 2.99
N ALA A 267 -11.33 -13.76 3.63
CA ALA A 267 -11.18 -13.63 5.08
C ALA A 267 -12.25 -12.71 5.66
N GLY A 268 -13.04 -13.23 6.61
CA GLY A 268 -13.94 -12.40 7.43
C GLY A 268 -15.15 -11.79 6.71
N MET A 269 -15.60 -12.35 5.60
CA MET A 269 -16.86 -12.01 4.94
C MET A 269 -18.06 -12.81 5.52
N ARG A 270 -17.91 -13.37 6.72
CA ARG A 270 -18.97 -14.08 7.45
C ARG A 270 -19.61 -13.18 8.50
#